data_71c18d52a4470c4b321d735d4c3d3929
#
_entry.id   71c18d52a4470c4b321d735d4c3d3929
#
_cell.length_a   1.000
_cell.length_b   1.000
_cell.length_c   1.000
_cell.angle_alpha   90.00
_cell.angle_beta   90.00
_cell.angle_gamma   90.00
#
_symmetry.space_group_name_H-M   'P 1'
#
loop_
_entity.id
_entity.type
_entity.pdbx_description
1 polymer ?
#
loop_
_entity_poly.entity_id
_entity_poly.type
_entity_poly.pdbx_seq_one_letter_code
_entity_poly.pdbx_strand_id
1 'polypeptide(L)'
;MANLSIVNQLAHIHHKQPWLVMNAEQKFSLAGANNDTISHFYTFEASDSSEAPFAIPDGCIDVLFDCNDSSPNAEVFGTPLEAINIELTAHNRYFGIRFKSGVMPDVLNVSASELIDNHYNLLDLIPKANQLVEEVSNSNSFNHQVDLFNQFMMEKSQRQQTCTTTQIIQNICQHQGNIKIKDLEDLTGYSIRTLQRNFHNDMGMSPKTYSRIIRCQSAIYQINHSENVTFSNLAYDLRFY
;
A
#
# COMPACT_ATOMS: atom_id res chain seq x y z
N MET A 1 -15.99 -22.83 3.25
CA MET A 1 -16.85 -21.76 2.68
C MET A 1 -16.76 -20.41 3.41
N ALA A 2 -16.17 -20.31 4.60
CA ALA A 2 -16.01 -19.05 5.34
C ALA A 2 -14.89 -18.13 4.78
N ASN A 3 -13.88 -18.68 4.11
CA ASN A 3 -12.73 -17.91 3.60
C ASN A 3 -13.02 -17.02 2.39
N LEU A 4 -14.01 -17.36 1.55
CA LEU A 4 -14.35 -16.53 0.37
C LEU A 4 -15.07 -15.22 0.75
N SER A 5 -15.84 -15.23 1.84
CA SER A 5 -16.55 -14.04 2.33
C SER A 5 -15.59 -13.00 2.93
N ILE A 6 -14.53 -13.46 3.61
CA ILE A 6 -13.50 -12.60 4.21
C ILE A 6 -12.64 -11.94 3.13
N VAL A 7 -12.24 -12.70 2.12
CA VAL A 7 -11.49 -12.17 0.97
C VAL A 7 -12.30 -11.11 0.22
N ASN A 8 -13.62 -11.29 0.07
CA ASN A 8 -14.48 -10.29 -0.55
C ASN A 8 -14.70 -9.04 0.31
N GLN A 9 -14.75 -9.15 1.64
CA GLN A 9 -14.84 -7.98 2.52
C GLN A 9 -13.53 -7.18 2.57
N LEU A 10 -12.38 -7.84 2.52
CA LEU A 10 -11.08 -7.19 2.33
C LEU A 10 -10.97 -6.55 0.94
N ALA A 11 -11.62 -7.12 -0.08
CA ALA A 11 -11.66 -6.56 -1.43
C ALA A 11 -12.34 -5.17 -1.50
N HIS A 12 -13.22 -4.84 -0.57
CA HIS A 12 -13.88 -3.53 -0.51
C HIS A 12 -12.97 -2.41 0.05
N ILE A 13 -11.91 -2.78 0.78
CA ILE A 13 -10.90 -1.84 1.31
C ILE A 13 -9.65 -1.85 0.40
N HIS A 14 -9.63 -2.64 -0.66
CA HIS A 14 -8.53 -2.65 -1.61
C HIS A 14 -8.50 -1.33 -2.39
N HIS A 15 -7.48 -0.56 -2.09
CA HIS A 15 -7.09 0.64 -2.82
C HIS A 15 -6.71 0.23 -4.24
N LYS A 16 -7.69 0.17 -5.13
CA LYS A 16 -7.50 -0.26 -6.51
C LYS A 16 -6.62 0.71 -7.30
N GLN A 17 -6.46 1.92 -6.80
CA GLN A 17 -5.62 2.92 -7.43
C GLN A 17 -4.73 3.59 -6.39
N PRO A 18 -3.41 3.63 -6.58
CA PRO A 18 -2.57 4.57 -5.88
C PRO A 18 -3.12 5.98 -6.12
N TRP A 19 -3.20 6.80 -5.10
CA TRP A 19 -3.64 8.20 -5.24
C TRP A 19 -2.77 8.99 -6.22
N LEU A 20 -1.53 8.56 -6.40
CA LEU A 20 -0.59 9.02 -7.43
C LEU A 20 -1.18 9.00 -8.84
N VAL A 21 -2.14 8.13 -9.11
CA VAL A 21 -2.70 7.89 -10.44
C VAL A 21 -3.95 8.72 -10.70
N MET A 22 -4.54 9.36 -9.70
CA MET A 22 -5.78 10.15 -9.91
C MET A 22 -5.58 11.34 -10.86
N ASN A 23 -4.34 11.82 -11.00
CA ASN A 23 -3.98 12.87 -11.96
C ASN A 23 -3.33 12.32 -13.25
N ALA A 24 -3.23 11.01 -13.42
CA ALA A 24 -2.75 10.40 -14.65
C ALA A 24 -3.90 10.34 -15.66
N GLU A 25 -4.00 11.33 -16.51
CA GLU A 25 -5.11 11.43 -17.48
C GLU A 25 -5.00 10.43 -18.63
N GLN A 26 -3.83 9.85 -18.88
CA GLN A 26 -3.63 9.02 -20.06
C GLN A 26 -2.82 7.75 -19.77
N LYS A 27 -3.19 6.65 -20.46
CA LYS A 27 -2.45 5.39 -20.50
C LYS A 27 -2.30 4.66 -19.15
N PHE A 28 -3.33 4.70 -18.30
CA PHE A 28 -3.34 3.87 -17.10
C PHE A 28 -3.63 2.41 -17.43
N SER A 29 -2.78 1.50 -16.94
CA SER A 29 -3.02 0.06 -16.99
C SER A 29 -2.82 -0.55 -15.60
N LEU A 30 -3.57 -1.60 -15.31
CA LEU A 30 -3.53 -2.29 -14.03
C LEU A 30 -3.57 -3.81 -14.25
N ALA A 31 -2.72 -4.54 -13.53
CA ALA A 31 -2.72 -6.00 -13.49
C ALA A 31 -2.72 -6.49 -12.05
N GLY A 32 -3.65 -7.38 -11.71
CA GLY A 32 -3.67 -8.05 -10.41
C GLY A 32 -2.46 -8.97 -10.24
N ALA A 33 -1.96 -9.10 -9.02
CA ALA A 33 -0.94 -10.07 -8.69
C ALA A 33 -1.57 -11.34 -8.11
N ASN A 34 -1.07 -12.49 -8.52
CA ASN A 34 -1.51 -13.78 -7.99
C ASN A 34 -0.55 -14.28 -6.89
N ASN A 35 -0.33 -13.43 -5.88
CA ASN A 35 0.49 -13.77 -4.72
C ASN A 35 -0.06 -13.15 -3.43
N ASP A 36 0.50 -13.53 -2.29
CA ASP A 36 0.00 -13.12 -0.98
C ASP A 36 0.50 -11.74 -0.53
N THR A 37 1.50 -11.19 -1.17
CA THR A 37 2.17 -9.96 -0.75
C THR A 37 1.85 -8.76 -1.64
N ILE A 38 1.82 -8.93 -2.96
CA ILE A 38 1.54 -7.87 -3.92
C ILE A 38 0.02 -7.76 -4.13
N SER A 39 -0.50 -6.55 -4.09
CA SER A 39 -1.89 -6.25 -4.43
C SER A 39 -2.09 -6.21 -5.94
N HIS A 40 -1.31 -5.37 -6.61
CA HIS A 40 -1.37 -5.20 -8.05
C HIS A 40 -0.15 -4.47 -8.58
N PHE A 41 0.01 -4.54 -9.89
CA PHE A 41 0.94 -3.74 -10.69
C PHE A 41 0.16 -2.67 -11.44
N TYR A 42 0.79 -1.53 -11.68
CA TYR A 42 0.19 -0.45 -12.45
C TYR A 42 1.23 0.29 -13.29
N THR A 43 0.79 0.94 -14.36
CA THR A 43 1.63 1.85 -15.14
C THR A 43 0.79 3.05 -15.56
N PHE A 44 1.43 4.20 -15.65
CA PHE A 44 0.81 5.45 -16.10
C PHE A 44 1.86 6.40 -16.68
N GLU A 45 1.39 7.42 -17.39
CA GLU A 45 2.19 8.54 -17.82
C GLU A 45 1.75 9.79 -17.03
N ALA A 46 2.71 10.49 -16.43
CA ALA A 46 2.41 11.70 -15.65
C ALA A 46 1.92 12.82 -16.56
N SER A 47 0.84 13.48 -16.16
CA SER A 47 0.27 14.61 -16.92
C SER A 47 0.99 15.92 -16.63
N ASP A 48 0.76 16.92 -17.47
CA ASP A 48 1.21 18.30 -17.29
C ASP A 48 0.39 19.09 -16.25
N SER A 49 -0.43 18.40 -15.43
CA SER A 49 -1.28 19.09 -14.47
C SER A 49 -0.45 19.91 -13.48
N SER A 50 -0.88 21.15 -13.25
CA SER A 50 -0.25 22.06 -12.30
C SER A 50 -0.43 21.63 -10.83
N GLU A 51 -1.24 20.63 -10.58
CA GLU A 51 -1.51 20.12 -9.25
C GLU A 51 -0.74 18.82 -9.02
N ALA A 52 0.20 18.84 -8.07
CA ALA A 52 0.89 17.63 -7.64
C ALA A 52 -0.11 16.63 -7.05
N PRO A 53 -0.01 15.33 -7.40
CA PRO A 53 -0.87 14.31 -6.81
C PRO A 53 -0.57 14.16 -5.32
N PHE A 54 -1.62 13.86 -4.57
CA PHE A 54 -1.51 13.57 -3.14
C PHE A 54 -1.44 12.06 -2.89
N ALA A 55 -0.48 11.63 -2.08
CA ALA A 55 -0.55 10.34 -1.40
C ALA A 55 -1.26 10.54 -0.06
N ILE A 56 -2.24 9.69 0.22
CA ILE A 56 -2.95 9.70 1.51
C ILE A 56 -2.69 8.40 2.27
N PRO A 57 -2.83 8.41 3.61
CA PRO A 57 -2.64 7.23 4.43
C PRO A 57 -3.49 6.05 3.96
N ASP A 58 -2.86 4.92 3.63
CA ASP A 58 -3.55 3.72 3.14
C ASP A 58 -2.99 2.40 3.69
N GLY A 59 -1.86 2.46 4.42
CA GLY A 59 -1.20 1.29 4.98
C GLY A 59 -0.48 0.43 3.94
N CYS A 60 -0.26 0.94 2.74
CA CYS A 60 0.44 0.26 1.66
C CYS A 60 1.88 0.75 1.52
N ILE A 61 2.70 -0.07 0.89
CA ILE A 61 4.03 0.27 0.40
C ILE A 61 3.98 0.18 -1.11
N ASP A 62 4.58 1.14 -1.80
CA ASP A 62 4.72 1.15 -3.24
C ASP A 62 6.19 1.16 -3.63
N VAL A 63 6.53 0.44 -4.70
CA VAL A 63 7.78 0.62 -5.44
C VAL A 63 7.43 1.23 -6.77
N LEU A 64 7.95 2.41 -7.04
CA LEU A 64 7.67 3.19 -8.24
C LEU A 64 8.94 3.37 -9.08
N PHE A 65 8.94 2.85 -10.29
CA PHE A 65 9.99 3.01 -11.27
C PHE A 65 9.68 4.21 -12.14
N ASP A 66 10.61 5.16 -12.23
CA ASP A 66 10.61 6.18 -13.25
C ASP A 66 11.27 5.61 -14.51
N CYS A 67 10.45 5.37 -15.53
CA CYS A 67 10.88 4.76 -16.78
C CYS A 67 11.42 5.82 -17.76
N ASN A 68 12.25 6.75 -17.27
CA ASN A 68 12.94 7.73 -18.08
C ASN A 68 14.19 7.10 -18.71
N ASP A 69 14.30 7.18 -20.03
CA ASP A 69 15.41 6.57 -20.80
C ASP A 69 16.80 7.16 -20.45
N SER A 70 16.85 8.40 -19.97
CA SER A 70 18.11 9.09 -19.69
C SER A 70 18.61 8.91 -18.25
N SER A 71 17.74 8.59 -17.31
CA SER A 71 18.08 8.43 -15.89
C SER A 71 17.06 7.53 -15.20
N PRO A 72 17.14 6.20 -15.45
CA PRO A 72 16.22 5.25 -14.82
C PRO A 72 16.39 5.30 -13.29
N ASN A 73 15.28 5.36 -12.58
CA ASN A 73 15.24 5.43 -11.13
C ASN A 73 14.09 4.58 -10.58
N ALA A 74 14.21 4.16 -9.35
CA ALA A 74 13.11 3.52 -8.64
C ALA A 74 13.11 3.96 -7.18
N GLU A 75 11.93 4.28 -6.66
CA GLU A 75 11.74 4.71 -5.29
C GLU A 75 10.77 3.80 -4.55
N VAL A 76 11.02 3.61 -3.28
CA VAL A 76 10.15 2.87 -2.35
C VAL A 76 9.45 3.89 -1.48
N PHE A 77 8.14 3.96 -1.59
CA PHE A 77 7.28 4.82 -0.78
C PHE A 77 6.66 4.01 0.35
N GLY A 78 6.90 4.43 1.59
CA GLY A 78 6.16 3.94 2.73
C GLY A 78 4.79 4.60 2.84
N THR A 79 3.94 4.07 3.72
CA THR A 79 2.63 4.71 3.94
C THR A 79 2.81 6.05 4.68
N PRO A 80 2.27 7.15 4.17
CA PRO A 80 2.25 8.41 4.90
C PRO A 80 1.22 8.34 6.04
N LEU A 81 1.44 9.11 7.12
CA LEU A 81 0.47 9.28 8.21
C LEU A 81 -0.48 10.47 7.98
N GLU A 82 -0.09 11.39 7.11
CA GLU A 82 -0.88 12.53 6.63
C GLU A 82 -0.82 12.60 5.10
N ALA A 83 -1.67 13.42 4.50
CA ALA A 83 -1.64 13.61 3.05
C ALA A 83 -0.37 14.37 2.65
N ILE A 84 0.40 13.80 1.72
CA ILE A 84 1.65 14.40 1.20
C ILE A 84 1.58 14.57 -0.32
N ASN A 85 2.24 15.61 -0.84
CA ASN A 85 2.43 15.76 -2.27
C ASN A 85 3.51 14.80 -2.76
N ILE A 86 3.28 14.22 -3.93
CA ILE A 86 4.27 13.40 -4.63
C ILE A 86 4.75 14.17 -5.86
N GLU A 87 6.06 14.30 -5.98
CA GLU A 87 6.67 14.94 -7.14
C GLU A 87 6.82 13.89 -8.26
N LEU A 88 6.18 14.15 -9.39
CA LEU A 88 6.29 13.36 -10.61
C LEU A 88 6.80 14.27 -11.73
N THR A 89 7.69 13.75 -12.58
CA THR A 89 8.14 14.47 -13.77
C THR A 89 7.09 14.31 -14.86
N ALA A 90 6.57 15.42 -15.37
CA ALA A 90 5.59 15.45 -16.44
C ALA A 90 6.09 14.66 -17.67
N HIS A 91 5.18 13.94 -18.32
CA HIS A 91 5.42 13.07 -19.49
C HIS A 91 6.32 11.84 -19.25
N ASN A 92 6.85 11.64 -18.03
CA ASN A 92 7.54 10.40 -17.71
C ASN A 92 6.53 9.26 -17.59
N ARG A 93 6.96 8.08 -18.02
CA ARG A 93 6.26 6.83 -17.76
C ARG A 93 6.68 6.28 -16.42
N TYR A 94 5.70 5.82 -15.67
CA TYR A 94 5.90 5.17 -14.38
C TYR A 94 5.37 3.75 -14.40
N PHE A 95 6.11 2.84 -13.77
CA PHE A 95 5.66 1.49 -13.46
C PHE A 95 5.70 1.29 -11.97
N GLY A 96 4.58 0.89 -11.37
CA GLY A 96 4.43 0.76 -9.93
C GLY A 96 4.03 -0.63 -9.50
N ILE A 97 4.53 -1.02 -8.34
CA ILE A 97 4.18 -2.24 -7.62
C ILE A 97 3.60 -1.83 -6.28
N ARG A 98 2.34 -2.18 -6.03
CA ARG A 98 1.70 -1.94 -4.75
C ARG A 98 1.64 -3.21 -3.93
N PHE A 99 2.18 -3.16 -2.74
CA PHE A 99 2.02 -4.23 -1.76
C PHE A 99 0.67 -4.13 -1.07
N LYS A 100 0.16 -5.27 -0.57
CA LYS A 100 -1.11 -5.27 0.17
C LYS A 100 -0.97 -4.45 1.45
N SER A 101 -2.04 -3.78 1.84
CA SER A 101 -2.07 -3.03 3.09
C SER A 101 -1.70 -3.95 4.26
N GLY A 102 -0.78 -3.48 5.08
CA GLY A 102 -0.27 -4.25 6.19
C GLY A 102 0.83 -5.26 5.84
N VAL A 103 1.33 -5.28 4.62
CA VAL A 103 2.45 -6.14 4.22
C VAL A 103 3.75 -5.34 4.16
N MET A 104 4.76 -5.79 4.91
CA MET A 104 6.14 -5.28 4.82
C MET A 104 6.98 -6.26 3.99
N PRO A 105 7.46 -5.87 2.79
CA PRO A 105 8.28 -6.75 1.97
C PRO A 105 9.68 -6.91 2.56
N ASP A 106 10.10 -8.16 2.77
CA ASP A 106 11.42 -8.48 3.34
C ASP A 106 12.60 -8.15 2.46
N VAL A 107 12.32 -8.07 1.17
CA VAL A 107 13.36 -7.71 0.20
C VAL A 107 13.93 -6.31 0.45
N LEU A 108 13.14 -5.46 1.10
CA LEU A 108 13.56 -4.11 1.49
C LEU A 108 14.38 -4.21 2.78
N ASN A 109 15.67 -3.92 2.69
CA ASN A 109 16.57 -3.95 3.85
C ASN A 109 16.39 -2.70 4.73
N VAL A 110 15.16 -2.51 5.22
CA VAL A 110 14.75 -1.39 6.05
C VAL A 110 13.70 -1.86 7.04
N SER A 111 13.62 -1.27 8.22
CA SER A 111 12.56 -1.59 9.17
C SER A 111 11.24 -0.92 8.77
N ALA A 112 10.11 -1.51 9.18
CA ALA A 112 8.80 -0.93 8.92
C ALA A 112 8.66 0.49 9.50
N SER A 113 9.28 0.77 10.66
CA SER A 113 9.22 2.09 11.28
C SER A 113 10.03 3.16 10.54
N GLU A 114 11.08 2.78 9.83
CA GLU A 114 11.85 3.70 8.99
C GLU A 114 11.13 4.06 7.70
N LEU A 115 10.26 3.18 7.21
CA LEU A 115 9.45 3.45 6.00
C LEU A 115 8.25 4.37 6.24
N ILE A 116 7.73 4.46 7.48
CA ILE A 116 6.59 5.33 7.76
C ILE A 116 6.97 6.80 7.50
N ASP A 117 6.13 7.52 6.74
CA ASP A 117 6.34 8.91 6.32
C ASP A 117 7.65 9.16 5.53
N ASN A 118 8.29 8.11 5.03
CA ASN A 118 9.54 8.21 4.29
C ASN A 118 9.47 7.52 2.94
N HIS A 119 10.36 7.94 2.05
CA HIS A 119 10.66 7.26 0.81
C HIS A 119 12.18 7.11 0.66
N TYR A 120 12.61 6.12 -0.10
CA TYR A 120 14.02 5.77 -0.30
C TYR A 120 14.26 5.38 -1.75
N ASN A 121 15.45 5.68 -2.25
CA ASN A 121 15.89 5.09 -3.50
C ASN A 121 15.95 3.55 -3.34
N LEU A 122 15.42 2.81 -4.32
CA LEU A 122 15.39 1.34 -4.27
C LEU A 122 16.80 0.75 -4.16
N LEU A 123 17.81 1.38 -4.80
CA LEU A 123 19.18 0.90 -4.79
C LEU A 123 19.87 1.09 -3.44
N ASP A 124 19.43 2.07 -2.63
CA ASP A 124 19.94 2.23 -1.25
C ASP A 124 19.46 1.08 -0.36
N LEU A 125 18.25 0.57 -0.61
CA LEU A 125 17.70 -0.56 0.12
C LEU A 125 18.13 -1.91 -0.45
N ILE A 126 18.26 -2.00 -1.77
CA ILE A 126 18.62 -3.23 -2.50
C ILE A 126 19.68 -2.91 -3.57
N PRO A 127 20.96 -2.79 -3.20
CA PRO A 127 22.02 -2.45 -4.18
C PRO A 127 22.12 -3.42 -5.37
N LYS A 128 21.67 -4.66 -5.21
CA LYS A 128 21.65 -5.67 -6.28
C LYS A 128 20.49 -5.51 -7.27
N ALA A 129 19.59 -4.53 -7.06
CA ALA A 129 18.46 -4.29 -7.95
C ALA A 129 18.80 -3.40 -9.17
N ASN A 130 20.08 -3.01 -9.36
CA ASN A 130 20.47 -2.13 -10.47
C ASN A 130 20.04 -2.68 -11.84
N GLN A 131 20.28 -3.96 -12.09
CA GLN A 131 19.87 -4.60 -13.33
C GLN A 131 18.34 -4.58 -13.50
N LEU A 132 17.58 -4.84 -12.41
CA LEU A 132 16.13 -4.77 -12.45
C LEU A 132 15.64 -3.35 -12.80
N VAL A 133 16.25 -2.31 -12.19
CA VAL A 133 15.88 -0.92 -12.47
C VAL A 133 16.11 -0.60 -13.95
N GLU A 134 17.26 -0.99 -14.51
CA GLU A 134 17.56 -0.78 -15.91
C GLU A 134 16.60 -1.54 -16.84
N GLU A 135 16.36 -2.83 -16.60
CA GLU A 135 15.50 -3.67 -17.45
C GLU A 135 14.03 -3.23 -17.41
N VAL A 136 13.51 -2.91 -16.23
CA VAL A 136 12.13 -2.43 -16.05
C VAL A 136 11.95 -1.08 -16.72
N SER A 137 12.87 -0.14 -16.50
CA SER A 137 12.75 1.22 -17.05
C SER A 137 12.88 1.25 -18.57
N ASN A 138 13.71 0.41 -19.14
CA ASN A 138 13.90 0.29 -20.60
C ASN A 138 12.76 -0.50 -21.28
N SER A 139 11.91 -1.20 -20.52
CA SER A 139 10.82 -1.97 -21.11
C SER A 139 9.63 -1.08 -21.46
N ASN A 140 9.13 -1.23 -22.70
CA ASN A 140 7.89 -0.59 -23.17
C ASN A 140 6.66 -1.49 -22.98
N SER A 141 6.83 -2.70 -22.48
CA SER A 141 5.75 -3.68 -22.28
C SER A 141 5.42 -3.80 -20.79
N PHE A 142 4.20 -3.41 -20.42
CA PHE A 142 3.70 -3.55 -19.06
C PHE A 142 3.78 -5.00 -18.54
N ASN A 143 3.37 -5.97 -19.37
CA ASN A 143 3.44 -7.38 -18.99
C ASN A 143 4.88 -7.83 -18.75
N HIS A 144 5.81 -7.37 -19.58
CA HIS A 144 7.23 -7.70 -19.40
C HIS A 144 7.81 -7.08 -18.12
N GLN A 145 7.42 -5.85 -17.76
CA GLN A 145 7.81 -5.23 -16.50
C GLN A 145 7.29 -6.03 -15.29
N VAL A 146 6.04 -6.52 -15.36
CA VAL A 146 5.45 -7.41 -14.36
C VAL A 146 6.24 -8.70 -14.22
N ASP A 147 6.64 -9.33 -15.34
CA ASP A 147 7.40 -10.58 -15.34
C ASP A 147 8.81 -10.39 -14.74
N LEU A 148 9.49 -9.31 -15.10
CA LEU A 148 10.82 -8.96 -14.55
C LEU A 148 10.76 -8.80 -13.02
N PHE A 149 9.78 -8.07 -12.52
CA PHE A 149 9.64 -7.87 -11.07
C PHE A 149 9.25 -9.17 -10.35
N ASN A 150 8.34 -9.96 -10.90
CA ASN A 150 7.98 -11.25 -10.33
C ASN A 150 9.17 -12.21 -10.29
N GLN A 151 9.99 -12.27 -11.33
CA GLN A 151 11.21 -13.08 -11.35
C GLN A 151 12.19 -12.62 -10.25
N PHE A 152 12.41 -11.33 -10.12
CA PHE A 152 13.25 -10.77 -9.05
C PHE A 152 12.76 -11.14 -7.66
N MET A 153 11.45 -11.11 -7.43
CA MET A 153 10.84 -11.46 -6.13
C MET A 153 10.91 -12.97 -5.83
N MET A 154 10.85 -13.84 -6.84
CA MET A 154 10.96 -15.29 -6.63
C MET A 154 12.32 -15.72 -6.06
N GLU A 155 13.37 -14.97 -6.34
CA GLU A 155 14.72 -15.23 -5.82
C GLU A 155 14.90 -14.79 -4.36
N LYS A 156 13.91 -14.14 -3.79
CA LYS A 156 13.99 -13.56 -2.44
C LYS A 156 13.11 -14.33 -1.45
N SER A 157 13.66 -14.55 -0.28
CA SER A 157 12.89 -15.10 0.85
C SER A 157 11.83 -14.08 1.28
N GLN A 158 10.62 -14.52 1.58
CA GLN A 158 9.56 -13.66 2.08
C GLN A 158 9.44 -13.81 3.60
N ARG A 159 9.51 -12.72 4.30
CA ARG A 159 9.25 -12.66 5.76
C ARG A 159 7.77 -12.92 6.01
N GLN A 160 7.50 -13.86 6.86
CA GLN A 160 6.16 -14.03 7.35
C GLN A 160 5.93 -13.06 8.51
N GLN A 161 4.90 -12.24 8.39
CA GLN A 161 4.38 -11.49 9.52
C GLN A 161 4.04 -12.44 10.67
N THR A 162 4.13 -11.93 11.91
CA THR A 162 3.68 -12.74 13.04
C THR A 162 2.18 -13.05 12.90
N CYS A 163 1.79 -14.26 13.28
CA CYS A 163 0.38 -14.68 13.28
C CYS A 163 -0.51 -13.65 14.02
N THR A 164 0.02 -13.05 15.07
CA THR A 164 -0.63 -12.00 15.87
C THR A 164 -0.91 -10.75 15.03
N THR A 165 0.07 -10.25 14.28
CA THR A 165 -0.10 -9.06 13.43
C THR A 165 -1.11 -9.30 12.33
N THR A 166 -1.07 -10.46 11.68
CA THR A 166 -2.07 -10.86 10.68
C THR A 166 -3.48 -10.87 11.25
N GLN A 167 -3.68 -11.42 12.45
CA GLN A 167 -4.98 -11.42 13.13
C GLN A 167 -5.46 -10.00 13.45
N ILE A 168 -4.56 -9.13 13.93
CA ILE A 168 -4.90 -7.73 14.22
C ILE A 168 -5.36 -7.02 12.94
N ILE A 169 -4.61 -7.13 11.84
CA ILE A 169 -4.94 -6.54 10.54
C ILE A 169 -6.32 -7.02 10.08
N GLN A 170 -6.56 -8.33 10.09
CA GLN A 170 -7.84 -8.90 9.68
C GLN A 170 -9.01 -8.34 10.50
N ASN A 171 -8.88 -8.28 11.83
CA ASN A 171 -9.93 -7.74 12.69
C ASN A 171 -10.16 -6.24 12.45
N ILE A 172 -9.10 -5.44 12.32
CA ILE A 172 -9.22 -4.01 12.02
C ILE A 172 -9.94 -3.79 10.67
N CYS A 173 -9.56 -4.53 9.64
CA CYS A 173 -10.17 -4.43 8.32
C CYS A 173 -11.64 -4.89 8.32
N GLN A 174 -11.98 -6.00 8.98
CA GLN A 174 -13.35 -6.50 9.11
C GLN A 174 -14.29 -5.49 9.77
N HIS A 175 -13.77 -4.72 10.73
CA HIS A 175 -14.51 -3.68 11.43
C HIS A 175 -14.34 -2.29 10.79
N GLN A 176 -13.79 -2.20 9.58
CA GLN A 176 -13.57 -0.93 8.86
C GLN A 176 -12.80 0.11 9.69
N GLY A 177 -11.84 -0.35 10.49
CA GLY A 177 -11.07 0.49 11.42
C GLY A 177 -11.83 0.89 12.69
N ASN A 178 -13.05 0.40 12.90
CA ASN A 178 -13.91 0.77 14.02
C ASN A 178 -13.91 -0.29 15.14
N ILE A 179 -12.74 -0.71 15.56
CA ILE A 179 -12.52 -1.68 16.64
C ILE A 179 -11.74 -1.03 17.79
N LYS A 180 -12.08 -1.34 19.01
CA LYS A 180 -11.29 -0.92 20.18
C LYS A 180 -10.11 -1.85 20.36
N ILE A 181 -8.96 -1.30 20.77
CA ILE A 181 -7.77 -2.11 21.02
C ILE A 181 -7.99 -3.16 22.12
N LYS A 182 -8.88 -2.89 23.08
CA LYS A 182 -9.27 -3.86 24.11
C LYS A 182 -10.01 -5.06 23.51
N ASP A 183 -10.85 -4.83 22.51
CA ASP A 183 -11.58 -5.92 21.86
C ASP A 183 -10.62 -6.86 21.09
N LEU A 184 -9.48 -6.33 20.60
CA LEU A 184 -8.42 -7.16 20.00
C LEU A 184 -7.74 -8.09 21.02
N GLU A 185 -7.63 -7.68 22.29
CA GLU A 185 -7.12 -8.54 23.36
C GLU A 185 -8.02 -9.76 23.56
N ASP A 186 -9.33 -9.53 23.63
CA ASP A 186 -10.32 -10.59 23.80
C ASP A 186 -10.36 -11.55 22.58
N LEU A 187 -10.19 -11.01 21.36
CA LEU A 187 -10.24 -11.79 20.13
C LEU A 187 -8.96 -12.60 19.85
N THR A 188 -7.81 -12.11 20.29
CA THR A 188 -6.52 -12.72 20.00
C THR A 188 -5.95 -13.52 21.16
N GLY A 189 -6.40 -13.28 22.38
CA GLY A 189 -5.87 -13.86 23.61
C GLY A 189 -4.51 -13.30 24.05
N TYR A 190 -4.01 -12.25 23.40
CA TYR A 190 -2.76 -11.58 23.75
C TYR A 190 -3.03 -10.27 24.49
N SER A 191 -2.17 -9.93 25.47
CA SER A 191 -2.27 -8.65 26.16
C SER A 191 -2.07 -7.47 25.21
N ILE A 192 -2.72 -6.33 25.49
CA ILE A 192 -2.59 -5.08 24.72
C ILE A 192 -1.13 -4.71 24.48
N ARG A 193 -0.27 -4.86 25.50
CA ARG A 193 1.17 -4.59 25.39
C ARG A 193 1.85 -5.48 24.35
N THR A 194 1.52 -6.77 24.32
CA THR A 194 2.06 -7.72 23.34
C THR A 194 1.58 -7.38 21.94
N LEU A 195 0.28 -7.09 21.79
CA LEU A 195 -0.30 -6.68 20.51
C LEU A 195 0.37 -5.43 19.95
N GLN A 196 0.52 -4.39 20.77
CA GLN A 196 1.15 -3.13 20.36
C GLN A 196 2.61 -3.33 19.96
N ARG A 197 3.38 -4.11 20.74
CA ARG A 197 4.79 -4.38 20.45
C ARG A 197 4.97 -5.16 19.14
N ASN A 198 4.25 -6.26 18.98
CA ASN A 198 4.39 -7.11 17.80
C ASN A 198 3.95 -6.34 16.55
N PHE A 199 2.82 -5.66 16.63
CA PHE A 199 2.30 -4.87 15.52
C PHE A 199 3.25 -3.72 15.14
N HIS A 200 3.84 -3.02 16.13
CA HIS A 200 4.81 -1.97 15.86
C HIS A 200 6.08 -2.52 15.20
N ASN A 201 6.57 -3.66 15.66
CA ASN A 201 7.76 -4.29 15.06
C ASN A 201 7.52 -4.72 13.60
N ASP A 202 6.31 -5.22 13.29
CA ASP A 202 6.00 -5.71 11.96
C ASP A 202 5.53 -4.59 11.01
N MET A 203 4.90 -3.53 11.54
CA MET A 203 4.19 -2.50 10.77
C MET A 203 4.74 -1.08 10.93
N GLY A 204 5.69 -0.85 11.83
CA GLY A 204 6.23 0.47 12.12
C GLY A 204 5.28 1.42 12.85
N MET A 205 4.02 1.05 13.04
CA MET A 205 3.00 1.89 13.63
C MET A 205 2.17 1.14 14.69
N SER A 206 1.34 1.86 15.45
CA SER A 206 0.44 1.24 16.42
C SER A 206 -0.81 0.66 15.75
N PRO A 207 -1.47 -0.37 16.34
CA PRO A 207 -2.77 -0.85 15.86
C PRO A 207 -3.83 0.28 15.81
N LYS A 208 -3.75 1.26 16.72
CA LYS A 208 -4.64 2.42 16.74
C LYS A 208 -4.43 3.33 15.52
N THR A 209 -3.18 3.58 15.17
CA THR A 209 -2.82 4.36 13.96
C THR A 209 -3.33 3.66 12.71
N TYR A 210 -3.08 2.36 12.58
CA TYR A 210 -3.57 1.56 11.47
C TYR A 210 -5.11 1.54 11.40
N SER A 211 -5.80 1.41 12.53
CA SER A 211 -7.28 1.52 12.58
C SER A 211 -7.79 2.87 12.07
N ARG A 212 -7.08 3.98 12.37
CA ARG A 212 -7.43 5.30 11.82
C ARG A 212 -7.27 5.37 10.31
N ILE A 213 -6.19 4.80 9.79
CA ILE A 213 -5.92 4.71 8.35
C ILE A 213 -7.06 3.93 7.67
N ILE A 214 -7.38 2.73 8.13
CA ILE A 214 -8.43 1.88 7.55
C ILE A 214 -9.81 2.57 7.64
N ARG A 215 -10.09 3.28 8.72
CA ARG A 215 -11.34 4.04 8.86
C ARG A 215 -11.42 5.20 7.86
N CYS A 216 -10.30 5.92 7.64
CA CYS A 216 -10.22 6.97 6.63
C CYS A 216 -10.46 6.38 5.23
N GLN A 217 -9.84 5.27 4.91
CA GLN A 217 -10.01 4.58 3.63
C GLN A 217 -11.45 4.06 3.45
N SER A 218 -12.07 3.57 4.51
CA SER A 218 -13.48 3.17 4.48
C SER A 218 -14.40 4.36 4.21
N ALA A 219 -14.09 5.54 4.75
CA ALA A 219 -14.83 6.77 4.47
C ALA A 219 -14.73 7.15 2.99
N ILE A 220 -13.52 7.16 2.45
CA ILE A 220 -13.28 7.49 1.03
C ILE A 220 -13.99 6.49 0.11
N TYR A 221 -13.94 5.20 0.45
CA TYR A 221 -14.66 4.19 -0.31
C TYR A 221 -16.17 4.46 -0.33
N GLN A 222 -16.78 4.76 0.82
CA GLN A 222 -18.20 5.05 0.91
C GLN A 222 -18.58 6.33 0.14
N ILE A 223 -17.77 7.38 0.20
CA ILE A 223 -17.98 8.62 -0.56
C ILE A 223 -18.01 8.33 -2.07
N ASN A 224 -17.10 7.48 -2.55
CA ASN A 224 -16.97 7.21 -3.98
C ASN A 224 -17.98 6.20 -4.55
N HIS A 225 -18.63 5.39 -3.68
CA HIS A 225 -19.46 4.27 -4.14
C HIS A 225 -20.92 4.33 -3.66
N SER A 226 -21.30 5.33 -2.87
CA SER A 226 -22.67 5.45 -2.34
C SER A 226 -23.33 6.73 -2.83
N GLU A 227 -24.53 6.61 -3.41
CA GLU A 227 -25.24 7.73 -4.03
C GLU A 227 -25.77 8.78 -3.04
N ASN A 228 -25.95 8.43 -1.75
CA ASN A 228 -26.62 9.27 -0.74
C ASN A 228 -25.83 9.39 0.56
N VAL A 229 -24.51 9.51 0.51
CA VAL A 229 -23.67 9.70 1.69
C VAL A 229 -23.70 11.17 2.13
N THR A 230 -24.09 11.42 3.38
CA THR A 230 -23.85 12.69 4.05
C THR A 230 -22.64 12.56 4.97
N PHE A 231 -21.81 13.61 5.06
CA PHE A 231 -20.66 13.60 5.97
C PHE A 231 -21.04 13.34 7.42
N SER A 232 -22.23 13.81 7.85
CA SER A 232 -22.73 13.58 9.21
C SER A 232 -23.01 12.10 9.48
N ASN A 233 -23.67 11.40 8.54
CA ASN A 233 -23.94 9.97 8.67
C ASN A 233 -22.64 9.17 8.62
N LEU A 234 -21.77 9.51 7.69
CA LEU A 234 -20.46 8.87 7.55
C LEU A 234 -19.63 9.00 8.83
N ALA A 235 -19.58 10.20 9.41
CA ALA A 235 -18.87 10.46 10.65
C ALA A 235 -19.48 9.68 11.84
N TYR A 236 -20.79 9.55 11.88
CA TYR A 236 -21.47 8.74 12.88
C TYR A 236 -21.19 7.25 12.71
N ASP A 237 -21.36 6.70 11.51
CA ASP A 237 -21.20 5.27 11.21
C ASP A 237 -19.74 4.81 11.44
N LEU A 238 -18.79 5.63 11.07
CA LEU A 238 -17.35 5.36 11.22
C LEU A 238 -16.76 5.87 12.55
N ARG A 239 -17.60 6.43 13.43
CA ARG A 239 -17.21 6.90 14.78
C ARG A 239 -16.00 7.83 14.76
N PHE A 240 -16.09 8.91 14.01
CA PHE A 240 -15.04 9.95 13.97
C PHE A 240 -15.11 10.94 15.16
N TYR A 241 -15.95 10.72 16.13
CA TYR A 241 -16.03 11.51 17.37
C TYR A 241 -15.53 10.74 18.58
#